data_321b096dfd998f9990a6425ae0654beb
#
_entry.id   321b096dfd998f9990a6425ae0654beb
#
_cell.length_a   1.000
_cell.length_b   1.000
_cell.length_c   1.000
_cell.angle_alpha   90.00
_cell.angle_beta   90.00
_cell.angle_gamma   90.00
#
_symmetry.space_group_name_H-M   'P 1'
#
loop_
_entity.id
_entity.type
_entity.pdbx_description
1 polymer ?
#
loop_
_entity_poly.entity_id
_entity_poly.type
_entity_poly.pdbx_seq_one_letter_code
_entity_poly.pdbx_strand_id
1 'polypeptide(L)'
;MREIDRMDPHNGAIRFLEFPEGDIACMVTSGGAALTALGQLMVLGGRPANAFDITAGPHEEKMYLATRAILERPGLRGLIAGGNVKNFTRVDLQVRGIVRALREAGIDARRFPVVLRFAGPGLEAARDIAASLPDLEFYEDDTSLEGAVRRIVERTREGASP
;
A
#
# COMPACT_ATOMS: atom_id res chain seq x y z
N MET A 1 -4.72 9.10 11.74
CA MET A 1 -4.73 7.62 11.84
C MET A 1 -5.53 7.06 13.02
N ARG A 2 -5.32 7.51 14.25
CA ARG A 2 -6.07 7.00 15.45
C ARG A 2 -7.59 7.19 15.37
N GLU A 3 -8.06 8.28 14.78
CA GLU A 3 -9.50 8.52 14.59
C GLU A 3 -10.10 7.56 13.56
N ILE A 4 -9.37 7.30 12.49
CA ILE A 4 -9.77 6.33 11.46
C ILE A 4 -9.87 4.93 12.06
N ASP A 5 -8.94 4.56 12.94
CA ASP A 5 -8.98 3.29 13.64
C ASP A 5 -10.23 3.12 14.51
N ARG A 6 -10.65 4.18 15.20
CA ARG A 6 -11.83 4.18 16.07
C ARG A 6 -13.17 4.08 15.33
N MET A 7 -13.24 4.33 14.03
CA MET A 7 -14.49 4.24 13.27
C MET A 7 -15.06 2.83 13.24
N ASP A 8 -14.18 1.82 13.24
CA ASP A 8 -14.58 0.41 13.37
C ASP A 8 -13.46 -0.37 14.08
N PRO A 9 -13.44 -0.39 15.41
CA PRO A 9 -12.36 -1.02 16.17
C PRO A 9 -12.38 -2.56 16.11
N HIS A 10 -13.47 -3.15 15.62
CA HIS A 10 -13.64 -4.60 15.53
C HIS A 10 -13.16 -5.17 14.19
N ASN A 11 -13.14 -4.34 13.13
CA ASN A 11 -12.72 -4.75 11.80
C ASN A 11 -11.59 -3.84 11.30
N GLY A 12 -10.44 -4.44 10.99
CA GLY A 12 -9.31 -3.71 10.47
C GLY A 12 -8.68 -2.75 11.47
N ALA A 13 -8.38 -3.22 12.69
CA ALA A 13 -7.63 -2.40 13.65
C ALA A 13 -6.28 -1.96 13.06
N ILE A 14 -5.96 -0.68 13.14
CA ILE A 14 -4.79 -0.05 12.51
C ILE A 14 -3.66 0.12 13.55
N ARG A 15 -2.47 -0.35 13.18
CA ARG A 15 -1.21 0.00 13.82
C ARG A 15 -0.39 0.86 12.87
N PHE A 16 0.03 2.02 13.34
CA PHE A 16 0.72 2.99 12.49
C PHE A 16 1.89 3.63 13.24
N LEU A 17 3.04 3.68 12.55
CA LEU A 17 4.24 4.35 13.02
C LEU A 17 4.86 5.13 11.85
N GLU A 18 5.18 6.39 12.07
CA GLU A 18 5.88 7.24 11.08
C GLU A 18 7.39 7.17 11.22
N PHE A 19 8.07 7.26 10.07
CA PHE A 19 9.51 7.40 9.95
C PHE A 19 9.80 8.73 9.23
N PRO A 20 10.22 9.78 9.95
CA PRO A 20 10.32 11.13 9.38
C PRO A 20 11.22 11.25 8.14
N GLU A 21 12.30 10.47 8.08
CA GLU A 21 13.28 10.51 6.99
C GLU A 21 12.89 9.68 5.75
N GLY A 22 11.77 8.98 5.81
CA GLY A 22 11.34 8.08 4.73
C GLY A 22 10.54 8.80 3.64
N ASP A 23 10.53 8.23 2.46
CA ASP A 23 9.86 8.75 1.27
C ASP A 23 9.01 7.73 0.50
N ILE A 24 9.01 6.47 0.92
CA ILE A 24 8.15 5.42 0.36
C ILE A 24 7.07 5.04 1.37
N ALA A 25 5.82 5.34 1.05
CA ALA A 25 4.69 4.94 1.86
C ALA A 25 4.51 3.41 1.84
N CYS A 26 4.39 2.80 3.01
CA CYS A 26 4.23 1.35 3.16
C CYS A 26 2.87 1.03 3.79
N MET A 27 2.01 0.37 3.05
CA MET A 27 0.72 -0.16 3.49
C MET A 27 0.67 -1.69 3.39
N VAL A 28 1.77 -2.34 3.79
CA VAL A 28 1.87 -3.80 3.78
C VAL A 28 1.28 -4.35 5.07
N THR A 29 0.29 -5.21 4.92
CA THR A 29 -0.53 -5.74 6.02
C THR A 29 -0.17 -7.19 6.35
N SER A 30 -0.63 -7.69 7.49
CA SER A 30 -0.30 -8.99 8.08
C SER A 30 1.04 -8.99 8.82
N GLY A 31 1.14 -8.25 9.90
CA GLY A 31 2.22 -8.26 10.90
C GLY A 31 3.62 -8.64 10.41
N GLY A 32 3.89 -9.94 10.30
CA GLY A 32 5.18 -10.45 9.82
C GLY A 32 5.52 -10.02 8.39
N ALA A 33 4.54 -9.95 7.48
CA ALA A 33 4.77 -9.46 6.12
C ALA A 33 5.13 -7.97 6.10
N ALA A 34 4.50 -7.17 6.96
CA ALA A 34 4.82 -5.75 7.09
C ALA A 34 6.27 -5.55 7.56
N LEU A 35 6.70 -6.28 8.59
CA LEU A 35 8.08 -6.22 9.08
C LEU A 35 9.10 -6.69 8.05
N THR A 36 8.80 -7.77 7.34
CA THR A 36 9.65 -8.29 6.26
C THR A 36 9.78 -7.27 5.13
N ALA A 37 8.67 -6.69 4.68
CA ALA A 37 8.67 -5.68 3.62
C ALA A 37 9.48 -4.43 4.01
N LEU A 38 9.33 -3.94 5.24
CA LEU A 38 10.11 -2.82 5.76
C LEU A 38 11.61 -3.12 5.77
N GLY A 39 12.00 -4.29 6.30
CA GLY A 39 13.40 -4.73 6.34
C GLY A 39 14.01 -4.85 4.94
N GLN A 40 13.30 -5.48 4.02
CA GLN A 40 13.73 -5.63 2.62
C GLN A 40 13.83 -4.28 1.90
N LEU A 41 12.86 -3.38 2.14
CA LEU A 41 12.89 -2.04 1.56
C LEU A 41 14.16 -1.30 1.96
N MET A 42 14.53 -1.35 3.25
CA MET A 42 15.76 -0.74 3.75
C MET A 42 17.03 -1.41 3.19
N VAL A 43 17.08 -2.73 3.15
CA VAL A 43 18.22 -3.49 2.57
C VAL A 43 18.43 -3.14 1.10
N LEU A 44 17.35 -2.93 0.36
CA LEU A 44 17.40 -2.51 -1.04
C LEU A 44 17.71 -1.00 -1.21
N GLY A 45 17.92 -0.27 -0.11
CA GLY A 45 18.25 1.15 -0.12
C GLY A 45 17.05 2.07 -0.34
N GLY A 46 15.84 1.57 -0.16
CA GLY A 46 14.64 2.39 -0.03
C GLY A 46 14.50 2.97 1.38
N ARG A 47 13.70 4.00 1.53
CA ARG A 47 13.45 4.66 2.81
C ARG A 47 11.95 4.60 3.14
N PRO A 48 11.51 3.66 4.01
CA PRO A 48 10.11 3.60 4.40
C PRO A 48 9.68 4.89 5.10
N ALA A 49 8.53 5.40 4.73
CA ALA A 49 7.94 6.60 5.35
C ALA A 49 7.12 6.26 6.59
N ASN A 50 6.65 5.04 6.66
CA ASN A 50 5.83 4.55 7.76
C ASN A 50 5.82 3.02 7.82
N ALA A 51 5.49 2.49 8.97
CA ALA A 51 4.94 1.15 9.12
C ALA A 51 3.41 1.27 9.21
N PHE A 52 2.71 0.39 8.53
CA PHE A 52 1.26 0.28 8.58
C PHE A 52 0.90 -1.20 8.65
N ASP A 53 0.06 -1.54 9.59
CA ASP A 53 -0.55 -2.86 9.67
C ASP A 53 -2.04 -2.69 9.95
N ILE A 54 -2.86 -3.47 9.28
CA ILE A 54 -4.30 -3.51 9.50
C ILE A 54 -4.73 -4.96 9.64
N THR A 55 -5.52 -5.24 10.68
CA THR A 55 -6.04 -6.58 10.91
C THR A 55 -7.09 -6.97 9.86
N ALA A 56 -7.52 -8.23 9.84
CA ALA A 56 -8.47 -8.74 8.86
C ALA A 56 -9.80 -7.96 8.87
N GLY A 57 -10.44 -7.89 7.69
CA GLY A 57 -11.78 -7.36 7.51
C GLY A 57 -11.94 -5.84 7.40
N PRO A 58 -10.93 -5.05 6.97
CA PRO A 58 -11.15 -3.61 6.79
C PRO A 58 -12.20 -3.33 5.72
N HIS A 59 -13.05 -2.35 5.99
CA HIS A 59 -13.98 -1.82 5.00
C HIS A 59 -13.26 -0.95 3.97
N GLU A 60 -13.85 -0.80 2.80
CA GLU A 60 -13.35 0.10 1.75
C GLU A 60 -13.07 1.52 2.29
N GLU A 61 -14.02 2.09 3.03
CA GLU A 61 -13.91 3.45 3.59
C GLU A 61 -12.71 3.60 4.53
N LYS A 62 -12.44 2.59 5.37
CA LYS A 62 -11.30 2.61 6.28
C LYS A 62 -9.96 2.60 5.52
N MET A 63 -9.86 1.78 4.47
CA MET A 63 -8.69 1.77 3.59
C MET A 63 -8.53 3.09 2.84
N TYR A 64 -9.61 3.66 2.35
CA TYR A 64 -9.63 4.95 1.69
C TYR A 64 -9.11 6.07 2.60
N LEU A 65 -9.66 6.21 3.80
CA LEU A 65 -9.25 7.23 4.76
C LEU A 65 -7.80 7.06 5.22
N ALA A 66 -7.38 5.82 5.47
CA ALA A 66 -6.00 5.53 5.85
C ALA A 66 -5.01 5.90 4.72
N THR A 67 -5.35 5.57 3.47
CA THR A 67 -4.52 5.92 2.31
C THR A 67 -4.45 7.44 2.15
N ARG A 68 -5.57 8.14 2.24
CA ARG A 68 -5.60 9.61 2.20
C ARG A 68 -4.70 10.24 3.26
N ALA A 69 -4.85 9.80 4.51
CA ALA A 69 -4.04 10.32 5.62
C ALA A 69 -2.54 10.09 5.42
N ILE A 70 -2.15 8.99 4.77
CA ILE A 70 -0.75 8.72 4.42
C ILE A 70 -0.29 9.64 3.29
N LEU A 71 -1.11 9.83 2.25
CA LEU A 71 -0.77 10.67 1.10
C LEU A 71 -0.67 12.17 1.42
N GLU A 72 -1.29 12.64 2.51
CA GLU A 72 -1.15 14.03 2.99
C GLU A 72 0.27 14.35 3.48
N ARG A 73 1.10 13.34 3.73
CA ARG A 73 2.48 13.55 4.15
C ARG A 73 3.32 14.11 3.00
N PRO A 74 4.01 15.25 3.21
CA PRO A 74 4.91 15.81 2.20
C PRO A 74 6.16 14.94 2.01
N GLY A 75 6.76 15.01 0.82
CA GLY A 75 8.02 14.35 0.50
C GLY A 75 7.89 12.86 0.16
N LEU A 76 6.69 12.32 0.05
CA LEU A 76 6.49 10.98 -0.46
C LEU A 76 6.83 10.92 -1.96
N ARG A 77 7.46 9.80 -2.35
CA ARG A 77 7.91 9.53 -3.73
C ARG A 77 7.29 8.28 -4.33
N GLY A 78 6.57 7.50 -3.55
CA GLY A 78 5.90 6.29 -4.01
C GLY A 78 5.13 5.59 -2.89
N LEU A 79 4.33 4.61 -3.28
CA LEU A 79 3.51 3.82 -2.37
C LEU A 79 3.58 2.33 -2.73
N ILE A 80 3.82 1.50 -1.73
CA ILE A 80 3.61 0.06 -1.82
C ILE A 80 2.49 -0.36 -0.87
N ALA A 81 1.56 -1.17 -1.37
CA ALA A 81 0.49 -1.73 -0.54
C ALA A 81 0.24 -3.21 -0.86
N GLY A 82 -0.25 -3.94 0.13
CA GLY A 82 -0.59 -5.36 -0.03
C GLY A 82 -0.18 -6.22 1.15
N GLY A 83 0.40 -7.36 0.86
CA GLY A 83 0.87 -8.31 1.87
C GLY A 83 0.85 -9.75 1.39
N ASN A 84 0.80 -10.68 2.32
CA ASN A 84 0.65 -12.12 2.02
C ASN A 84 -0.73 -12.45 1.46
N VAL A 85 -0.91 -13.67 0.99
CA VAL A 85 -2.22 -14.19 0.56
C VAL A 85 -3.25 -14.04 1.68
N LYS A 86 -4.40 -13.48 1.37
CA LYS A 86 -5.51 -13.29 2.31
C LYS A 86 -6.49 -14.46 2.21
N ASN A 87 -6.84 -15.06 3.33
CA ASN A 87 -7.80 -16.17 3.33
C ASN A 87 -9.24 -15.69 3.48
N PHE A 88 -9.47 -14.62 4.25
CA PHE A 88 -10.81 -14.17 4.63
C PHE A 88 -11.11 -12.71 4.26
N THR A 89 -10.09 -11.90 4.04
CA THR A 89 -10.27 -10.49 3.72
C THR A 89 -10.46 -10.30 2.23
N ARG A 90 -11.53 -9.60 1.85
CA ARG A 90 -11.81 -9.17 0.48
C ARG A 90 -10.76 -8.17 0.02
N VAL A 91 -9.89 -8.58 -0.90
CA VAL A 91 -8.81 -7.72 -1.42
C VAL A 91 -9.33 -6.62 -2.35
N ASP A 92 -10.44 -6.86 -3.05
CA ASP A 92 -11.11 -5.84 -3.87
C ASP A 92 -11.57 -4.62 -3.07
N LEU A 93 -12.06 -4.82 -1.84
CA LEU A 93 -12.44 -3.70 -0.97
C LEU A 93 -11.21 -2.87 -0.55
N GLN A 94 -10.10 -3.55 -0.25
CA GLN A 94 -8.85 -2.86 0.07
C GLN A 94 -8.32 -2.06 -1.12
N VAL A 95 -8.24 -2.69 -2.29
CA VAL A 95 -7.75 -2.03 -3.51
C VAL A 95 -8.65 -0.88 -3.92
N ARG A 96 -9.97 -1.03 -3.79
CA ARG A 96 -10.94 0.03 -4.10
C ARG A 96 -10.72 1.27 -3.24
N GLY A 97 -10.56 1.10 -1.94
CA GLY A 97 -10.26 2.21 -1.03
C GLY A 97 -8.95 2.92 -1.39
N ILE A 98 -7.89 2.15 -1.67
CA ILE A 98 -6.59 2.69 -2.07
C ILE A 98 -6.70 3.45 -3.40
N VAL A 99 -7.25 2.85 -4.44
CA VAL A 99 -7.36 3.45 -5.79
C VAL A 99 -8.24 4.71 -5.76
N ARG A 100 -9.33 4.69 -5.00
CA ARG A 100 -10.18 5.88 -4.79
C ARG A 100 -9.37 7.03 -4.18
N ALA A 101 -8.59 6.78 -3.14
CA ALA A 101 -7.77 7.80 -2.50
C ALA A 101 -6.69 8.36 -3.44
N LEU A 102 -6.03 7.49 -4.20
CA LEU A 102 -5.02 7.89 -5.19
C LEU A 102 -5.62 8.80 -6.28
N ARG A 103 -6.80 8.46 -6.79
CA ARG A 103 -7.50 9.27 -7.80
C ARG A 103 -7.90 10.63 -7.27
N GLU A 104 -8.51 10.69 -6.09
CA GLU A 104 -8.94 11.94 -5.48
C GLU A 104 -7.75 12.84 -5.11
N ALA A 105 -6.59 12.26 -4.80
CA ALA A 105 -5.34 12.98 -4.62
C ALA A 105 -4.67 13.42 -5.94
N GLY A 106 -5.22 13.04 -7.09
CA GLY A 106 -4.66 13.38 -8.41
C GLY A 106 -3.32 12.70 -8.69
N ILE A 107 -3.08 11.52 -8.14
CA ILE A 107 -1.81 10.81 -8.31
C ILE A 107 -1.64 10.33 -9.76
N ASP A 108 -0.56 10.78 -10.39
CA ASP A 108 -0.04 10.23 -11.65
C ASP A 108 1.01 9.15 -11.30
N ALA A 109 0.66 7.88 -11.50
CA ALA A 109 1.53 6.76 -11.13
C ALA A 109 2.83 6.65 -11.96
N ARG A 110 2.98 7.42 -13.03
CA ARG A 110 4.26 7.58 -13.75
C ARG A 110 5.26 8.38 -12.92
N ARG A 111 4.78 9.40 -12.21
CA ARG A 111 5.60 10.32 -11.40
C ARG A 111 5.67 9.92 -9.93
N PHE A 112 4.61 9.29 -9.45
CA PHE A 112 4.49 8.73 -8.11
C PHE A 112 4.20 7.23 -8.21
N PRO A 113 5.24 6.40 -8.31
CA PRO A 113 5.08 4.96 -8.46
C PRO A 113 4.17 4.35 -7.40
N VAL A 114 3.23 3.53 -7.86
CA VAL A 114 2.32 2.76 -7.01
C VAL A 114 2.45 1.30 -7.36
N VAL A 115 2.84 0.50 -6.38
CA VAL A 115 2.95 -0.96 -6.50
C VAL A 115 1.99 -1.60 -5.52
N LEU A 116 1.05 -2.36 -6.05
CA LEU A 116 0.10 -3.15 -5.27
C LEU A 116 0.42 -4.65 -5.42
N ARG A 117 0.51 -5.36 -4.32
CA ARG A 117 0.66 -6.82 -4.33
C ARG A 117 -0.42 -7.44 -3.45
N PHE A 118 -1.43 -8.02 -4.09
CA PHE A 118 -2.57 -8.61 -3.42
C PHE A 118 -2.89 -10.02 -3.97
N ALA A 119 -3.28 -10.91 -3.07
CA ALA A 119 -3.83 -12.21 -3.42
C ALA A 119 -4.89 -12.61 -2.38
N GLY A 120 -6.01 -13.16 -2.83
CA GLY A 120 -7.09 -13.58 -1.94
C GLY A 120 -8.49 -13.40 -2.54
N PRO A 121 -9.55 -13.48 -1.73
CA PRO A 121 -10.92 -13.32 -2.20
C PRO A 121 -11.16 -11.97 -2.89
N GLY A 122 -11.81 -12.00 -4.07
CA GLY A 122 -12.10 -10.79 -4.85
C GLY A 122 -10.93 -10.33 -5.75
N LEU A 123 -9.94 -11.19 -6.02
CA LEU A 123 -8.74 -10.84 -6.77
C LEU A 123 -9.04 -10.31 -8.19
N GLU A 124 -9.94 -10.93 -8.92
CA GLU A 124 -10.34 -10.50 -10.27
C GLU A 124 -10.88 -9.05 -10.25
N ALA A 125 -11.82 -8.77 -9.36
CA ALA A 125 -12.34 -7.42 -9.19
C ALA A 125 -11.26 -6.41 -8.74
N ALA A 126 -10.33 -6.84 -7.89
CA ALA A 126 -9.20 -6.01 -7.46
C ALA A 126 -8.28 -5.64 -8.64
N ARG A 127 -8.02 -6.59 -9.56
CA ARG A 127 -7.24 -6.34 -10.78
C ARG A 127 -7.92 -5.31 -11.67
N ASP A 128 -9.21 -5.45 -11.92
CA ASP A 128 -9.98 -4.51 -12.75
C ASP A 128 -9.99 -3.10 -12.14
N ILE A 129 -10.14 -3.00 -10.82
CA ILE A 129 -10.08 -1.73 -10.10
C ILE A 129 -8.68 -1.11 -10.23
N ALA A 130 -7.63 -1.89 -10.04
CA ALA A 130 -6.25 -1.41 -10.16
C ALA A 130 -5.95 -0.93 -11.59
N ALA A 131 -6.37 -1.68 -12.61
CA ALA A 131 -6.22 -1.32 -14.03
C ALA A 131 -6.90 0.00 -14.41
N SER A 132 -7.85 0.46 -13.61
CA SER A 132 -8.54 1.73 -13.81
C SER A 132 -7.70 2.98 -13.44
N LEU A 133 -6.54 2.81 -12.83
CA LEU A 133 -5.54 3.87 -12.62
C LEU A 133 -4.33 3.58 -13.51
N PRO A 134 -4.09 4.39 -14.55
CA PRO A 134 -2.99 4.16 -15.48
C PRO A 134 -1.63 4.11 -14.77
N ASP A 135 -0.73 3.25 -15.27
CA ASP A 135 0.65 3.08 -14.78
C ASP A 135 0.80 2.58 -13.33
N LEU A 136 -0.29 2.28 -12.64
CA LEU A 136 -0.26 1.52 -11.39
C LEU A 136 0.15 0.08 -11.70
N GLU A 137 1.10 -0.45 -10.95
CA GLU A 137 1.55 -1.83 -11.08
C GLU A 137 0.83 -2.72 -10.07
N PHE A 138 0.13 -3.74 -10.59
CA PHE A 138 -0.60 -4.70 -9.77
C PHE A 138 -0.01 -6.09 -9.93
N TYR A 139 0.38 -6.70 -8.82
CA TYR A 139 0.97 -8.03 -8.74
C TYR A 139 0.11 -8.96 -7.89
N GLU A 140 0.15 -10.24 -8.22
CA GLU A 140 -0.61 -11.31 -7.58
C GLU A 140 0.34 -12.24 -6.79
N ASP A 141 -0.09 -13.46 -6.52
CA ASP A 141 0.67 -14.45 -5.75
C ASP A 141 1.83 -15.10 -6.53
N ASP A 142 1.85 -14.96 -7.86
CA ASP A 142 2.98 -15.32 -8.71
C ASP A 142 4.21 -14.43 -8.49
N THR A 143 4.00 -13.24 -7.95
CA THR A 143 5.07 -12.31 -7.57
C THR A 143 5.27 -12.34 -6.05
N SER A 144 6.50 -12.57 -5.61
CA SER A 144 6.83 -12.54 -4.19
C SER A 144 6.68 -11.12 -3.60
N LEU A 145 6.45 -11.02 -2.28
CA LEU A 145 6.44 -9.73 -1.60
C LEU A 145 7.78 -8.99 -1.77
N GLU A 146 8.90 -9.72 -1.74
CA GLU A 146 10.23 -9.16 -2.02
C GLU A 146 10.33 -8.59 -3.44
N GLY A 147 9.77 -9.29 -4.44
CA GLY A 147 9.71 -8.80 -5.82
C GLY A 147 8.96 -7.47 -5.93
N ALA A 148 7.82 -7.35 -5.28
CA ALA A 148 7.04 -6.11 -5.24
C ALA A 148 7.80 -4.99 -4.51
N VAL A 149 8.47 -5.28 -3.39
CA VAL A 149 9.31 -4.32 -2.67
C VAL A 149 10.49 -3.85 -3.52
N ARG A 150 11.16 -4.76 -4.21
CA ARG A 150 12.24 -4.42 -5.15
C ARG A 150 11.72 -3.47 -6.23
N ARG A 151 10.57 -3.77 -6.78
CA ARG A 151 9.98 -2.97 -7.85
C ARG A 151 9.66 -1.54 -7.42
N ILE A 152 9.08 -1.31 -6.26
CA ILE A 152 8.83 0.07 -5.79
C ILE A 152 10.14 0.84 -5.55
N VAL A 153 11.19 0.20 -5.05
CA VAL A 153 12.49 0.84 -4.86
C VAL A 153 13.12 1.24 -6.21
N GLU A 154 13.06 0.36 -7.20
CA GLU A 154 13.56 0.65 -8.57
C GLU A 154 12.81 1.84 -9.16
N ARG A 155 11.47 1.81 -9.17
CA ARG A 155 10.63 2.87 -9.71
C ARG A 155 10.85 4.22 -9.04
N THR A 156 11.01 4.24 -7.72
CA THR A 156 11.28 5.51 -7.01
C THR A 156 12.66 6.08 -7.31
N ARG A 157 13.63 5.26 -7.70
CA ARG A 157 14.94 5.71 -8.15
C ARG A 157 14.91 6.24 -9.59
N GLU A 158 14.22 5.55 -10.49
CA GLU A 158 14.04 5.98 -11.88
C GLU A 158 13.40 7.37 -11.96
N GLY A 159 12.37 7.64 -11.15
CA GLY A 159 11.72 8.95 -11.06
C GLY A 159 12.56 10.05 -10.38
N ALA A 160 13.74 9.73 -9.87
CA ALA A 160 14.67 10.67 -9.25
C ALA A 160 15.79 11.13 -10.21
N SER A 161 15.89 10.54 -11.40
CA SER A 161 16.83 11.01 -12.41
C SER A 161 16.33 12.33 -12.99
N PRO A 162 17.21 13.36 -13.06
CA PRO A 162 16.85 14.70 -13.53
C PRO A 162 16.47 14.72 -15.02
#